data_1cb5fe657b47ad30861a1357ca4eb653
#
_entry.id   1cb5fe657b47ad30861a1357ca4eb653
#
_cell.length_a   1.000
_cell.length_b   1.000
_cell.length_c   1.000
_cell.angle_alpha   90.00
_cell.angle_beta   90.00
_cell.angle_gamma   90.00
#
_symmetry.space_group_name_H-M   'P 1'
#
loop_
_entity.id
_entity.type
_entity.pdbx_description
1 polymer ?
#
loop_
_entity_poly.entity_id
_entity_poly.type
_entity_poly.pdbx_seq_one_letter_code
_entity_poly.pdbx_strand_id
1 'polypeptide(L)'
;MLRLTSVTKDYKVADTSVRALNEISMAFRKNEFVSVLCPSGCGKTTLLNIIGGLDKYTSGDVSINGVSTKRFRDSDWDVYRNHRVGFIFQSYNLIPPQTVLGNVERTERAKKALDRVGLKGQYNKKPNQLSGGQCQRVAIARALVNEPEILLADEPTGALDTTTSVQIMELIKEIAREKLVIMVTHNPALAEQYSTRIIRLLDGVVVDDTMPYSAEEEMAEERMDYVADENAVDKEKADSDSTSDKETNAAKKTGKTKRAREKAKMSPFTAFRLSAQNLFTKKARTIMTSVAGAIGIIGVSLVLAMSFGVRTYINSMQNDMLSGSPIMVQETAFDMSALLQVTSTGEKLEVIQEAGYVNVNSMIENLIAKSKTAESLMINNTITQDYVD
;
A
#
# COMPACT_ATOMS: atom_id res chain seq x y z
N MET A 1 -25.13 -19.40 5.50
CA MET A 1 -23.66 -19.32 5.36
C MET A 1 -23.17 -17.93 4.97
N LEU A 2 -23.42 -17.40 3.79
CA LEU A 2 -23.05 -16.03 3.36
C LEU A 2 -24.30 -15.29 2.91
N ARG A 3 -24.55 -14.10 3.46
CA ARG A 3 -25.71 -13.26 3.11
C ARG A 3 -25.30 -11.81 2.96
N LEU A 4 -25.80 -11.14 1.94
CA LEU A 4 -25.75 -9.71 1.71
C LEU A 4 -27.15 -9.14 1.93
N THR A 5 -27.26 -8.04 2.67
CA THR A 5 -28.54 -7.38 2.95
C THR A 5 -28.41 -5.90 2.58
N SER A 6 -29.10 -5.48 1.54
CA SER A 6 -29.13 -4.10 1.01
C SER A 6 -27.74 -3.45 0.89
N VAL A 7 -26.77 -4.21 0.36
CA VAL A 7 -25.39 -3.78 0.26
C VAL A 7 -25.24 -2.75 -0.85
N THR A 8 -24.74 -1.57 -0.49
CA THR A 8 -24.45 -0.48 -1.42
C THR A 8 -22.95 -0.16 -1.38
N LYS A 9 -22.37 0.14 -2.55
CA LYS A 9 -21.00 0.59 -2.66
C LYS A 9 -20.90 1.81 -3.55
N ASP A 10 -20.42 2.90 -2.97
CA ASP A 10 -20.13 4.16 -3.67
C ASP A 10 -18.62 4.41 -3.67
N TYR A 11 -18.07 4.78 -4.83
CA TYR A 11 -16.69 5.24 -4.99
C TYR A 11 -16.68 6.74 -5.23
N LYS A 12 -15.89 7.46 -4.44
CA LYS A 12 -15.64 8.89 -4.67
C LYS A 12 -14.57 9.08 -5.74
N VAL A 13 -14.92 9.75 -6.82
CA VAL A 13 -14.01 10.07 -7.92
C VAL A 13 -14.01 11.59 -8.10
N ALA A 14 -12.98 12.25 -7.59
CA ALA A 14 -12.93 13.72 -7.49
C ALA A 14 -14.19 14.27 -6.77
N ASP A 15 -14.97 15.13 -7.44
CA ASP A 15 -16.19 15.76 -6.89
C ASP A 15 -17.47 14.94 -7.15
N THR A 16 -17.37 13.77 -7.81
CA THR A 16 -18.50 12.92 -8.13
C THR A 16 -18.45 11.61 -7.36
N SER A 17 -19.64 10.99 -7.16
CA SER A 17 -19.75 9.67 -6.58
C SER A 17 -20.31 8.70 -7.61
N VAL A 18 -19.62 7.59 -7.84
CA VAL A 18 -20.06 6.52 -8.75
C VAL A 18 -20.56 5.36 -7.90
N ARG A 19 -21.84 5.02 -8.06
CA ARG A 19 -22.47 3.89 -7.39
C ARG A 19 -22.16 2.61 -8.17
N ALA A 20 -21.37 1.73 -7.57
CA ALA A 20 -20.99 0.46 -8.18
C ALA A 20 -21.91 -0.70 -7.80
N LEU A 21 -22.51 -0.68 -6.60
CA LEU A 21 -23.53 -1.61 -6.15
C LEU A 21 -24.68 -0.82 -5.49
N ASN A 22 -25.91 -1.21 -5.78
CA ASN A 22 -27.10 -0.52 -5.32
C ASN A 22 -28.06 -1.50 -4.63
N GLU A 23 -28.07 -1.48 -3.30
CA GLU A 23 -28.98 -2.24 -2.42
C GLU A 23 -29.05 -3.75 -2.74
N ILE A 24 -27.90 -4.36 -3.03
CA ILE A 24 -27.81 -5.79 -3.36
C ILE A 24 -28.19 -6.63 -2.15
N SER A 25 -29.17 -7.51 -2.34
CA SER A 25 -29.57 -8.50 -1.35
C SER A 25 -29.53 -9.89 -2.00
N MET A 26 -28.72 -10.79 -1.43
CA MET A 26 -28.60 -12.18 -1.87
C MET A 26 -28.04 -13.06 -0.75
N ALA A 27 -28.37 -14.33 -0.76
CA ALA A 27 -27.81 -15.31 0.15
C ALA A 27 -27.33 -16.54 -0.63
N PHE A 28 -26.35 -17.25 -0.08
CA PHE A 28 -25.68 -18.37 -0.73
C PHE A 28 -25.74 -19.62 0.15
N ARG A 29 -25.94 -20.79 -0.50
CA ARG A 29 -25.88 -22.12 0.11
C ARG A 29 -24.41 -22.55 0.31
N LYS A 30 -24.16 -23.53 1.15
CA LYS A 30 -22.80 -24.01 1.46
C LYS A 30 -22.07 -24.62 0.25
N ASN A 31 -22.72 -25.51 -0.46
CA ASN A 31 -22.13 -26.27 -1.58
C ASN A 31 -22.89 -25.92 -2.85
N GLU A 32 -22.61 -24.75 -3.42
CA GLU A 32 -23.33 -24.20 -4.56
C GLU A 32 -22.35 -23.65 -5.58
N PHE A 33 -22.61 -23.82 -6.87
CA PHE A 33 -21.90 -23.13 -7.93
C PHE A 33 -22.75 -22.00 -8.47
N VAL A 34 -22.47 -20.78 -8.02
CA VAL A 34 -23.19 -19.58 -8.44
C VAL A 34 -22.39 -18.82 -9.48
N SER A 35 -22.99 -18.53 -10.62
CA SER A 35 -22.46 -17.56 -11.57
C SER A 35 -23.18 -16.23 -11.46
N VAL A 36 -22.41 -15.17 -11.27
CA VAL A 36 -22.90 -13.79 -11.38
C VAL A 36 -22.61 -13.31 -12.80
N LEU A 37 -23.65 -13.22 -13.60
CA LEU A 37 -23.58 -12.85 -15.01
C LEU A 37 -23.87 -11.35 -15.17
N CYS A 38 -22.99 -10.64 -15.84
CA CYS A 38 -23.23 -9.23 -16.05
C CYS A 38 -22.25 -8.61 -17.08
N PRO A 39 -22.66 -7.55 -17.80
CA PRO A 39 -21.80 -6.80 -18.70
C PRO A 39 -20.56 -6.20 -18.04
N SER A 40 -19.63 -5.69 -18.83
CA SER A 40 -18.48 -4.97 -18.29
C SER A 40 -18.93 -3.68 -17.57
N GLY A 41 -18.35 -3.40 -16.38
CA GLY A 41 -18.64 -2.18 -15.63
C GLY A 41 -19.82 -2.26 -14.64
N CYS A 42 -20.60 -3.34 -14.61
CA CYS A 42 -21.77 -3.48 -13.72
C CYS A 42 -21.50 -3.72 -12.23
N GLY A 43 -20.24 -3.73 -11.78
CA GLY A 43 -19.89 -3.94 -10.37
C GLY A 43 -19.45 -5.36 -10.00
N LYS A 44 -19.15 -6.27 -10.97
CA LYS A 44 -18.70 -7.66 -10.73
C LYS A 44 -17.54 -7.77 -9.73
N THR A 45 -16.44 -7.14 -10.08
CA THR A 45 -15.21 -7.17 -9.27
C THR A 45 -15.42 -6.49 -7.91
N THR A 46 -16.26 -5.44 -7.87
CA THR A 46 -16.64 -4.78 -6.62
C THR A 46 -17.41 -5.75 -5.70
N LEU A 47 -18.36 -6.49 -6.25
CA LEU A 47 -19.11 -7.50 -5.49
C LEU A 47 -18.18 -8.57 -4.91
N LEU A 48 -17.30 -9.16 -5.75
CA LEU A 48 -16.34 -10.15 -5.28
C LEU A 48 -15.38 -9.59 -4.23
N ASN A 49 -14.90 -8.36 -4.40
CA ASN A 49 -14.01 -7.72 -3.44
C ASN A 49 -14.70 -7.50 -2.08
N ILE A 50 -15.97 -7.13 -2.07
CA ILE A 50 -16.75 -6.98 -0.82
C ILE A 50 -16.95 -8.34 -0.16
N ILE A 51 -17.40 -9.36 -0.90
CA ILE A 51 -17.55 -10.71 -0.39
C ILE A 51 -16.22 -11.26 0.14
N GLY A 52 -15.13 -11.03 -0.59
CA GLY A 52 -13.80 -11.49 -0.21
C GLY A 52 -13.12 -10.68 0.90
N GLY A 53 -13.76 -9.61 1.38
CA GLY A 53 -13.20 -8.73 2.41
C GLY A 53 -11.99 -7.91 1.94
N LEU A 54 -11.85 -7.70 0.62
CA LEU A 54 -10.79 -6.88 0.02
C LEU A 54 -11.20 -5.40 -0.06
N ASP A 55 -12.52 -5.12 -0.08
CA ASP A 55 -13.08 -3.77 -0.03
C ASP A 55 -14.24 -3.71 0.95
N LYS A 56 -14.54 -2.52 1.46
CA LYS A 56 -15.63 -2.26 2.41
C LYS A 56 -16.85 -1.73 1.66
N TYR A 57 -18.04 -2.19 2.03
CA TYR A 57 -19.29 -1.63 1.53
C TYR A 57 -19.59 -0.26 2.18
N THR A 58 -20.37 0.58 1.51
CA THR A 58 -20.76 1.91 2.00
C THR A 58 -21.93 1.83 2.97
N SER A 59 -22.96 1.02 2.65
CA SER A 59 -24.12 0.77 3.51
C SER A 59 -24.62 -0.66 3.31
N GLY A 60 -25.58 -1.08 4.12
CA GLY A 60 -26.08 -2.46 4.15
C GLY A 60 -25.32 -3.31 5.16
N ASP A 61 -25.36 -4.63 4.99
CA ASP A 61 -24.65 -5.59 5.83
C ASP A 61 -24.24 -6.84 5.03
N VAL A 62 -23.09 -7.40 5.39
CA VAL A 62 -22.65 -8.73 4.95
C VAL A 62 -22.54 -9.60 6.18
N SER A 63 -23.25 -10.71 6.22
CA SER A 63 -23.14 -11.68 7.30
C SER A 63 -22.49 -12.98 6.83
N ILE A 64 -21.63 -13.54 7.67
CA ILE A 64 -20.86 -14.76 7.41
C ILE A 64 -21.13 -15.71 8.58
N ASN A 65 -21.75 -16.85 8.31
CA ASN A 65 -22.18 -17.81 9.31
C ASN A 65 -23.01 -17.14 10.43
N GLY A 66 -23.98 -16.29 10.05
CA GLY A 66 -24.85 -15.59 10.98
C GLY A 66 -24.21 -14.40 11.72
N VAL A 67 -22.92 -14.11 11.50
CA VAL A 67 -22.20 -13.01 12.16
C VAL A 67 -22.06 -11.83 11.20
N SER A 68 -22.61 -10.66 11.58
CA SER A 68 -22.49 -9.42 10.82
C SER A 68 -21.02 -8.94 10.78
N THR A 69 -20.53 -8.62 9.58
CA THR A 69 -19.19 -8.10 9.37
C THR A 69 -18.98 -6.69 9.90
N LYS A 70 -20.04 -5.96 10.25
CA LYS A 70 -19.95 -4.67 10.99
C LYS A 70 -19.21 -4.81 12.31
N ARG A 71 -19.20 -6.00 12.90
CA ARG A 71 -18.51 -6.32 14.17
C ARG A 71 -17.07 -6.79 13.96
N PHE A 72 -16.64 -6.97 12.69
CA PHE A 72 -15.30 -7.45 12.38
C PHE A 72 -14.26 -6.35 12.60
N ARG A 73 -13.18 -6.70 13.27
CA ARG A 73 -11.94 -5.93 13.35
C ARG A 73 -11.02 -6.35 12.20
N ASP A 74 -9.98 -5.58 11.96
CA ASP A 74 -9.00 -5.89 10.90
C ASP A 74 -8.41 -7.30 11.06
N SER A 75 -8.18 -7.75 12.31
CA SER A 75 -7.74 -9.13 12.60
C SER A 75 -8.74 -10.21 12.20
N ASP A 76 -10.05 -9.92 12.26
CA ASP A 76 -11.09 -10.87 11.91
C ASP A 76 -11.21 -10.98 10.39
N TRP A 77 -11.01 -9.85 9.68
CA TRP A 77 -10.88 -9.82 8.23
C TRP A 77 -9.63 -10.56 7.73
N ASP A 78 -8.48 -10.47 8.44
CA ASP A 78 -7.28 -11.22 8.09
C ASP A 78 -7.49 -12.73 8.22
N VAL A 79 -8.14 -13.17 9.30
CA VAL A 79 -8.50 -14.59 9.48
C VAL A 79 -9.47 -15.04 8.39
N TYR A 80 -10.48 -14.24 8.06
CA TYR A 80 -11.45 -14.54 7.01
C TYR A 80 -10.76 -14.73 5.65
N ARG A 81 -9.95 -13.76 5.23
CA ARG A 81 -9.21 -13.83 3.96
C ARG A 81 -8.24 -14.98 3.87
N ASN A 82 -7.57 -15.33 4.99
CA ASN A 82 -6.54 -16.38 4.97
C ASN A 82 -7.11 -17.79 5.06
N HIS A 83 -8.25 -17.98 5.74
CA HIS A 83 -8.74 -19.32 6.06
C HIS A 83 -10.12 -19.66 5.49
N ARG A 84 -10.94 -18.65 5.17
CA ARG A 84 -12.32 -18.87 4.73
C ARG A 84 -12.54 -18.66 3.24
N VAL A 85 -11.71 -17.83 2.60
CA VAL A 85 -11.90 -17.43 1.21
C VAL A 85 -10.66 -17.76 0.38
N GLY A 86 -10.87 -18.40 -0.78
CA GLY A 86 -9.88 -18.54 -1.83
C GLY A 86 -10.23 -17.60 -3.00
N PHE A 87 -9.24 -16.95 -3.58
CA PHE A 87 -9.44 -16.01 -4.68
C PHE A 87 -8.73 -16.48 -5.95
N ILE A 88 -9.48 -16.60 -7.06
CA ILE A 88 -8.98 -16.87 -8.41
C ILE A 88 -9.19 -15.59 -9.23
N PHE A 89 -8.10 -14.94 -9.62
CA PHE A 89 -8.10 -13.69 -10.38
C PHE A 89 -8.02 -13.96 -11.88
N GLN A 90 -8.56 -13.07 -12.69
CA GLN A 90 -8.51 -13.11 -14.15
C GLN A 90 -7.07 -13.14 -14.69
N SER A 91 -6.15 -12.38 -14.11
CA SER A 91 -4.76 -12.25 -14.55
C SER A 91 -3.79 -13.16 -13.79
N TYR A 92 -4.21 -14.28 -13.24
CA TYR A 92 -3.46 -15.25 -12.44
C TYR A 92 -2.78 -14.65 -11.19
N ASN A 93 -2.28 -13.43 -11.23
CA ASN A 93 -1.56 -12.71 -10.16
C ASN A 93 -0.44 -13.57 -9.53
N LEU A 94 0.31 -14.28 -10.35
CA LEU A 94 1.47 -15.06 -9.93
C LEU A 94 2.69 -14.16 -9.80
N ILE A 95 3.55 -14.49 -8.86
CA ILE A 95 4.81 -13.78 -8.61
C ILE A 95 5.88 -14.38 -9.53
N PRO A 96 6.32 -13.69 -10.62
CA PRO A 96 7.15 -14.28 -11.67
C PRO A 96 8.50 -14.83 -11.20
N PRO A 97 9.22 -14.21 -10.24
CA PRO A 97 10.50 -14.72 -9.77
C PRO A 97 10.38 -15.98 -8.89
N GLN A 98 9.18 -16.27 -8.38
CA GLN A 98 8.93 -17.47 -7.56
C GLN A 98 8.61 -18.69 -8.42
N THR A 99 8.92 -19.87 -7.87
CA THR A 99 8.49 -21.14 -8.46
C THR A 99 6.99 -21.35 -8.31
N VAL A 100 6.44 -22.34 -9.01
CA VAL A 100 5.05 -22.79 -8.85
C VAL A 100 4.73 -23.09 -7.38
N LEU A 101 5.56 -23.90 -6.73
CA LEU A 101 5.41 -24.22 -5.31
C LEU A 101 5.50 -22.95 -4.43
N GLY A 102 6.41 -22.03 -4.75
CA GLY A 102 6.56 -20.77 -4.00
C GLY A 102 5.40 -19.79 -4.18
N ASN A 103 4.64 -19.89 -5.30
CA ASN A 103 3.45 -19.09 -5.54
C ASN A 103 2.22 -19.61 -4.77
N VAL A 104 2.17 -20.89 -4.47
CA VAL A 104 1.08 -21.46 -3.67
C VAL A 104 1.43 -21.32 -2.18
N GLU A 105 2.43 -22.01 -1.73
CA GLU A 105 3.05 -21.99 -0.39
C GLU A 105 4.23 -22.97 -0.42
N ARG A 106 5.19 -22.88 0.52
CA ARG A 106 6.33 -23.82 0.55
C ARG A 106 6.10 -24.98 1.52
N THR A 107 4.94 -25.61 1.48
CA THR A 107 4.53 -26.66 2.41
C THR A 107 4.09 -27.90 1.67
N GLU A 108 3.94 -29.01 2.41
CA GLU A 108 3.36 -30.24 1.86
C GLU A 108 1.89 -30.06 1.43
N ARG A 109 1.14 -29.14 2.07
CA ARG A 109 -0.22 -28.78 1.64
C ARG A 109 -0.22 -28.18 0.23
N ALA A 110 0.77 -27.35 -0.08
CA ALA A 110 0.90 -26.77 -1.42
C ALA A 110 1.15 -27.83 -2.49
N LYS A 111 1.96 -28.85 -2.22
CA LYS A 111 2.16 -29.98 -3.16
C LYS A 111 0.87 -30.72 -3.40
N LYS A 112 0.11 -31.04 -2.35
CA LYS A 112 -1.21 -31.70 -2.48
C LYS A 112 -2.19 -30.86 -3.30
N ALA A 113 -2.24 -29.54 -3.06
CA ALA A 113 -3.08 -28.65 -3.82
C ALA A 113 -2.68 -28.59 -5.31
N LEU A 114 -1.37 -28.55 -5.61
CA LEU A 114 -0.85 -28.61 -6.98
C LEU A 114 -1.13 -29.94 -7.67
N ASP A 115 -1.02 -31.05 -6.95
CA ASP A 115 -1.36 -32.37 -7.48
C ASP A 115 -2.84 -32.50 -7.81
N ARG A 116 -3.72 -31.96 -6.94
CA ARG A 116 -5.18 -31.93 -7.16
C ARG A 116 -5.56 -31.19 -8.44
N VAL A 117 -4.83 -30.15 -8.81
CA VAL A 117 -5.07 -29.42 -10.06
C VAL A 117 -4.29 -29.95 -11.27
N GLY A 118 -3.64 -31.13 -11.15
CA GLY A 118 -2.93 -31.79 -12.25
C GLY A 118 -1.55 -31.18 -12.56
N LEU A 119 -0.88 -30.56 -11.61
CA LEU A 119 0.46 -29.97 -11.76
C LEU A 119 1.56 -30.77 -11.05
N LYS A 120 1.36 -32.09 -10.87
CA LYS A 120 2.36 -33.00 -10.31
C LYS A 120 3.68 -32.89 -11.08
N GLY A 121 4.80 -32.75 -10.37
CA GLY A 121 6.13 -32.65 -10.99
C GLY A 121 6.49 -31.26 -11.57
N GLN A 122 5.58 -30.26 -11.51
CA GLN A 122 5.84 -28.91 -12.04
C GLN A 122 6.31 -27.91 -10.95
N TYR A 123 6.55 -28.35 -9.72
CA TYR A 123 6.76 -27.51 -8.52
C TYR A 123 7.87 -26.48 -8.64
N ASN A 124 8.97 -26.84 -9.31
CA ASN A 124 10.17 -26.02 -9.43
C ASN A 124 10.17 -25.07 -10.64
N LYS A 125 9.19 -25.21 -11.55
CA LYS A 125 9.05 -24.30 -12.68
C LYS A 125 8.64 -22.91 -12.23
N LYS A 126 8.95 -21.91 -13.03
CA LYS A 126 8.49 -20.52 -12.84
C LYS A 126 7.28 -20.24 -13.72
N PRO A 127 6.46 -19.22 -13.41
CA PRO A 127 5.28 -18.86 -14.22
C PRO A 127 5.56 -18.65 -15.70
N ASN A 128 6.71 -18.09 -16.06
CA ASN A 128 7.14 -17.88 -17.45
C ASN A 128 7.50 -19.17 -18.23
N GLN A 129 7.53 -20.30 -17.56
CA GLN A 129 7.78 -21.63 -18.14
C GLN A 129 6.50 -22.47 -18.27
N LEU A 130 5.35 -21.86 -17.98
CA LEU A 130 4.04 -22.51 -17.99
C LEU A 130 3.16 -21.93 -19.09
N SER A 131 2.20 -22.75 -19.59
CA SER A 131 1.11 -22.26 -20.42
C SER A 131 0.11 -21.43 -19.59
N GLY A 132 -0.76 -20.65 -20.24
CA GLY A 132 -1.81 -19.89 -19.58
C GLY A 132 -2.70 -20.76 -18.69
N GLY A 133 -3.14 -21.91 -19.19
CA GLY A 133 -3.94 -22.88 -18.43
C GLY A 133 -3.20 -23.46 -17.23
N GLN A 134 -1.90 -23.72 -17.36
CA GLN A 134 -1.08 -24.16 -16.22
C GLN A 134 -0.92 -23.02 -15.17
N CYS A 135 -0.75 -21.79 -15.61
CA CYS A 135 -0.75 -20.63 -14.69
C CYS A 135 -2.07 -20.50 -13.94
N GLN A 136 -3.20 -20.70 -14.62
CA GLN A 136 -4.52 -20.68 -13.98
C GLN A 136 -4.68 -21.82 -12.98
N ARG A 137 -4.22 -23.03 -13.29
CA ARG A 137 -4.20 -24.15 -12.33
C ARG A 137 -3.35 -23.84 -11.10
N VAL A 138 -2.21 -23.13 -11.23
CA VAL A 138 -1.42 -22.65 -10.08
C VAL A 138 -2.22 -21.65 -9.26
N ALA A 139 -2.95 -20.71 -9.89
CA ALA A 139 -3.80 -19.76 -9.19
C ALA A 139 -4.94 -20.45 -8.42
N ILE A 140 -5.55 -21.50 -9.02
CA ILE A 140 -6.56 -22.34 -8.35
C ILE A 140 -5.95 -23.09 -7.17
N ALA A 141 -4.78 -23.73 -7.33
CA ALA A 141 -4.09 -24.41 -6.22
C ALA A 141 -3.77 -23.47 -5.07
N ARG A 142 -3.34 -22.24 -5.37
CA ARG A 142 -3.10 -21.18 -4.37
C ARG A 142 -4.39 -20.82 -3.62
N ALA A 143 -5.50 -20.72 -4.31
CA ALA A 143 -6.79 -20.45 -3.70
C ALA A 143 -7.25 -21.59 -2.77
N LEU A 144 -6.90 -22.83 -3.07
CA LEU A 144 -7.33 -24.03 -2.35
C LEU A 144 -6.42 -24.45 -1.20
N VAL A 145 -5.18 -23.98 -1.11
CA VAL A 145 -4.14 -24.48 -0.19
C VAL A 145 -4.54 -24.43 1.29
N ASN A 146 -5.34 -23.45 1.67
CA ASN A 146 -5.86 -23.26 3.03
C ASN A 146 -7.25 -23.89 3.25
N GLU A 147 -7.71 -24.72 2.31
CA GLU A 147 -9.00 -25.41 2.35
C GLU A 147 -10.18 -24.45 2.64
N PRO A 148 -10.33 -23.36 1.85
CA PRO A 148 -11.36 -22.36 2.12
C PRO A 148 -12.77 -22.95 1.99
N GLU A 149 -13.74 -22.31 2.66
CA GLU A 149 -15.17 -22.64 2.55
C GLU A 149 -15.79 -22.00 1.29
N ILE A 150 -15.26 -20.84 0.88
CA ILE A 150 -15.74 -20.03 -0.24
C ILE A 150 -14.63 -19.85 -1.26
N LEU A 151 -14.94 -20.11 -2.54
CA LEU A 151 -14.05 -19.84 -3.66
C LEU A 151 -14.64 -18.74 -4.53
N LEU A 152 -13.93 -17.62 -4.65
CA LEU A 152 -14.31 -16.49 -5.48
C LEU A 152 -13.49 -16.53 -6.77
N ALA A 153 -14.16 -16.49 -7.92
CA ALA A 153 -13.51 -16.56 -9.22
C ALA A 153 -13.91 -15.37 -10.10
N ASP A 154 -12.95 -14.51 -10.41
CA ASP A 154 -13.13 -13.37 -11.30
C ASP A 154 -12.69 -13.73 -12.70
N GLU A 155 -13.65 -13.99 -13.59
CA GLU A 155 -13.45 -14.38 -14.99
C GLU A 155 -12.35 -15.44 -15.19
N PRO A 156 -12.45 -16.63 -14.56
CA PRO A 156 -11.35 -17.59 -14.47
C PRO A 156 -10.87 -18.15 -15.79
N THR A 157 -11.61 -17.94 -16.88
CA THR A 157 -11.30 -18.41 -18.24
C THR A 157 -11.04 -17.28 -19.23
N GLY A 158 -11.11 -16.01 -18.80
CA GLY A 158 -11.07 -14.84 -19.69
C GLY A 158 -9.78 -14.66 -20.50
N ALA A 159 -8.68 -15.29 -20.08
CA ALA A 159 -7.39 -15.23 -20.77
C ALA A 159 -6.98 -16.58 -21.41
N LEU A 160 -7.91 -17.53 -21.58
CA LEU A 160 -7.64 -18.89 -22.02
C LEU A 160 -8.31 -19.21 -23.35
N ASP A 161 -7.73 -20.14 -24.09
CA ASP A 161 -8.38 -20.75 -25.24
C ASP A 161 -9.59 -21.63 -24.83
N THR A 162 -10.45 -21.95 -25.78
CA THR A 162 -11.70 -22.67 -25.53
C THR A 162 -11.48 -24.05 -24.89
N THR A 163 -10.49 -24.82 -25.37
CA THR A 163 -10.21 -26.16 -24.85
C THR A 163 -9.74 -26.12 -23.41
N THR A 164 -8.81 -25.20 -23.11
CA THR A 164 -8.29 -24.99 -21.75
C THR A 164 -9.38 -24.43 -20.83
N SER A 165 -10.24 -23.55 -21.33
CA SER A 165 -11.38 -23.00 -20.59
C SER A 165 -12.32 -24.10 -20.09
N VAL A 166 -12.67 -25.08 -20.94
CA VAL A 166 -13.48 -26.24 -20.55
C VAL A 166 -12.80 -27.02 -19.41
N GLN A 167 -11.50 -27.30 -19.53
CA GLN A 167 -10.78 -28.03 -18.50
C GLN A 167 -10.74 -27.30 -17.15
N ILE A 168 -10.61 -25.99 -17.17
CA ILE A 168 -10.64 -25.17 -15.95
C ILE A 168 -12.04 -25.14 -15.34
N MET A 169 -13.08 -25.05 -16.17
CA MET A 169 -14.48 -25.05 -15.71
C MET A 169 -14.87 -26.40 -15.10
N GLU A 170 -14.45 -27.52 -15.69
CA GLU A 170 -14.67 -28.84 -15.08
C GLU A 170 -13.98 -28.97 -13.72
N LEU A 171 -12.74 -28.48 -13.59
CA LEU A 171 -12.04 -28.46 -12.31
C LEU A 171 -12.78 -27.60 -11.26
N ILE A 172 -13.27 -26.41 -11.62
CA ILE A 172 -14.03 -25.55 -10.73
C ILE A 172 -15.36 -26.21 -10.33
N LYS A 173 -16.04 -26.87 -11.26
CA LYS A 173 -17.27 -27.62 -11.01
C LYS A 173 -17.07 -28.79 -10.04
N GLU A 174 -15.94 -29.48 -10.14
CA GLU A 174 -15.57 -30.53 -9.19
C GLU A 174 -15.39 -29.95 -7.78
N ILE A 175 -14.70 -28.83 -7.65
CA ILE A 175 -14.50 -28.11 -6.37
C ILE A 175 -15.83 -27.65 -5.78
N ALA A 176 -16.78 -27.22 -6.61
CA ALA A 176 -18.09 -26.72 -6.18
C ALA A 176 -18.97 -27.80 -5.52
N ARG A 177 -18.65 -29.09 -5.67
CA ARG A 177 -19.34 -30.17 -4.94
C ARG A 177 -19.11 -30.14 -3.43
N GLU A 178 -17.99 -29.55 -3.00
CA GLU A 178 -17.56 -29.53 -1.61
C GLU A 178 -17.58 -28.13 -1.01
N LYS A 179 -17.64 -27.08 -1.84
CA LYS A 179 -17.44 -25.69 -1.45
C LYS A 179 -18.43 -24.76 -2.15
N LEU A 180 -18.71 -23.61 -1.53
CA LEU A 180 -19.40 -22.53 -2.23
C LEU A 180 -18.44 -21.89 -3.24
N VAL A 181 -18.82 -21.94 -4.54
CA VAL A 181 -18.11 -21.24 -5.62
C VAL A 181 -18.96 -20.09 -6.12
N ILE A 182 -18.42 -18.88 -6.08
CA ILE A 182 -19.04 -17.68 -6.66
C ILE A 182 -18.12 -17.22 -7.80
N MET A 183 -18.59 -17.41 -9.02
CA MET A 183 -17.88 -17.01 -10.23
C MET A 183 -18.56 -15.78 -10.84
N VAL A 184 -17.79 -14.76 -11.20
CA VAL A 184 -18.29 -13.70 -12.08
C VAL A 184 -17.79 -13.91 -13.49
N THR A 185 -18.66 -13.73 -14.46
CA THR A 185 -18.34 -13.91 -15.88
C THR A 185 -19.26 -13.04 -16.75
N HIS A 186 -18.76 -12.70 -17.92
CA HIS A 186 -19.57 -12.09 -18.97
C HIS A 186 -20.02 -13.10 -20.05
N ASN A 187 -19.65 -14.39 -19.89
CA ASN A 187 -19.97 -15.44 -20.84
C ASN A 187 -21.20 -16.24 -20.36
N PRO A 188 -22.40 -16.05 -20.98
CA PRO A 188 -23.62 -16.73 -20.57
C PRO A 188 -23.55 -18.24 -20.80
N ALA A 189 -22.91 -18.69 -21.88
CA ALA A 189 -22.83 -20.12 -22.21
C ALA A 189 -22.06 -20.92 -21.14
N LEU A 190 -20.97 -20.36 -20.59
CA LEU A 190 -20.24 -20.99 -19.48
C LEU A 190 -21.07 -20.98 -18.18
N ALA A 191 -21.79 -19.89 -17.91
CA ALA A 191 -22.66 -19.83 -16.74
C ALA A 191 -23.76 -20.88 -16.80
N GLU A 192 -24.46 -21.02 -17.93
CA GLU A 192 -25.54 -21.97 -18.12
C GLU A 192 -25.06 -23.43 -18.08
N GLN A 193 -23.88 -23.71 -18.64
CA GLN A 193 -23.35 -25.07 -18.71
C GLN A 193 -22.82 -25.59 -17.36
N TYR A 194 -22.24 -24.74 -16.53
CA TYR A 194 -21.47 -25.20 -15.36
C TYR A 194 -22.10 -24.84 -14.03
N SER A 195 -22.90 -23.77 -13.95
CA SER A 195 -23.44 -23.29 -12.69
C SER A 195 -24.75 -23.94 -12.30
N THR A 196 -24.98 -24.11 -11.01
CA THR A 196 -26.27 -24.55 -10.47
C THR A 196 -27.26 -23.40 -10.32
N ARG A 197 -26.76 -22.17 -10.21
CA ARG A 197 -27.54 -20.95 -10.06
C ARG A 197 -26.88 -19.79 -10.80
N ILE A 198 -27.69 -18.98 -11.45
CA ILE A 198 -27.25 -17.80 -12.19
C ILE A 198 -27.93 -16.58 -11.61
N ILE A 199 -27.15 -15.59 -11.20
CA ILE A 199 -27.62 -14.28 -10.74
C ILE A 199 -27.24 -13.26 -11.80
N ARG A 200 -28.21 -12.52 -12.34
CA ARG A 200 -27.96 -11.47 -13.33
C ARG A 200 -27.90 -10.12 -12.66
N LEU A 201 -26.77 -9.43 -12.84
CA LEU A 201 -26.61 -8.04 -12.40
C LEU A 201 -26.67 -7.10 -13.59
N LEU A 202 -27.30 -5.94 -13.39
CA LEU A 202 -27.28 -4.82 -14.33
C LEU A 202 -27.16 -3.53 -13.53
N ASP A 203 -26.19 -2.69 -13.86
CA ASP A 203 -25.93 -1.39 -13.21
C ASP A 203 -25.92 -1.44 -11.68
N GLY A 204 -25.27 -2.46 -11.14
CA GLY A 204 -25.15 -2.64 -9.69
C GLY A 204 -26.43 -3.14 -8.99
N VAL A 205 -27.44 -3.62 -9.71
CA VAL A 205 -28.68 -4.17 -9.15
C VAL A 205 -28.86 -5.61 -9.59
N VAL A 206 -29.42 -6.47 -8.74
CA VAL A 206 -29.84 -7.82 -9.11
C VAL A 206 -31.15 -7.72 -9.88
N VAL A 207 -31.14 -8.16 -11.15
CA VAL A 207 -32.32 -8.13 -12.01
C VAL A 207 -32.99 -9.50 -12.15
N ASP A 208 -32.23 -10.58 -11.96
CA ASP A 208 -32.74 -11.94 -12.06
C ASP A 208 -31.88 -12.90 -11.22
N ASP A 209 -32.53 -13.93 -10.66
CA ASP A 209 -31.92 -14.98 -9.87
C ASP A 209 -32.68 -16.29 -10.15
N THR A 210 -32.02 -17.23 -10.79
CA THR A 210 -32.68 -18.47 -11.25
C THR A 210 -33.12 -19.40 -10.11
N MET A 211 -32.51 -19.27 -8.92
CA MET A 211 -32.77 -20.15 -7.78
C MET A 211 -32.51 -19.42 -6.46
N PRO A 212 -33.32 -18.38 -6.14
CA PRO A 212 -33.10 -17.58 -4.95
C PRO A 212 -33.15 -18.45 -3.69
N TYR A 213 -32.25 -18.13 -2.75
CA TYR A 213 -32.17 -18.85 -1.48
C TYR A 213 -33.19 -18.25 -0.49
N SER A 214 -34.18 -19.07 -0.09
CA SER A 214 -35.26 -18.62 0.77
C SER A 214 -34.85 -18.58 2.25
N ALA A 215 -35.55 -17.75 3.06
CA ALA A 215 -35.31 -17.70 4.50
C ALA A 215 -35.69 -19.03 5.20
N GLU A 216 -36.61 -19.79 4.61
CA GLU A 216 -37.04 -21.09 5.13
C GLU A 216 -35.98 -22.15 4.92
N GLU A 217 -35.32 -22.17 3.76
CA GLU A 217 -34.19 -23.06 3.48
C GLU A 217 -32.99 -22.74 4.37
N GLU A 218 -32.72 -21.46 4.66
CA GLU A 218 -31.64 -21.05 5.56
C GLU A 218 -31.88 -21.53 6.99
N MET A 219 -33.12 -21.39 7.51
CA MET A 219 -33.49 -21.91 8.84
C MET A 219 -33.41 -23.44 8.91
N ALA A 220 -33.68 -24.12 7.80
CA ALA A 220 -33.57 -25.58 7.71
C ALA A 220 -32.10 -26.04 7.75
N GLU A 221 -31.21 -25.37 7.01
CA GLU A 221 -29.77 -25.64 7.05
C GLU A 221 -29.16 -25.37 8.44
N GLU A 222 -29.52 -24.25 9.09
CA GLU A 222 -29.04 -23.94 10.43
C GLU A 222 -29.48 -24.98 11.47
N ARG A 223 -30.70 -25.51 11.35
CA ARG A 223 -31.18 -26.61 12.21
C ARG A 223 -30.42 -27.91 11.98
N MET A 224 -30.10 -28.26 10.73
CA MET A 224 -29.33 -29.46 10.40
C MET A 224 -27.90 -29.39 10.94
N ASP A 225 -27.26 -28.22 10.85
CA ASP A 225 -25.92 -27.98 11.40
C ASP A 225 -25.90 -28.13 12.93
N TYR A 226 -26.92 -27.61 13.62
CA TYR A 226 -27.05 -27.72 15.07
C TYR A 226 -27.18 -29.18 15.51
N VAL A 227 -28.00 -29.97 14.81
CA VAL A 227 -28.20 -31.41 15.08
C VAL A 227 -26.93 -32.23 14.77
N ALA A 228 -26.14 -31.84 13.73
CA ALA A 228 -24.90 -32.49 13.40
C ALA A 228 -23.80 -32.25 14.46
N ASP A 229 -23.72 -31.04 15.02
CA ASP A 229 -22.80 -30.69 16.10
C ASP A 229 -23.17 -31.39 17.41
N GLU A 230 -24.45 -31.52 17.76
CA GLU A 230 -24.91 -32.31 18.92
C GLU A 230 -24.55 -33.79 18.79
N ASN A 231 -24.75 -34.39 17.61
CA ASN A 231 -24.42 -35.80 17.36
C ASN A 231 -22.90 -36.05 17.34
N ALA A 232 -22.07 -35.06 17.01
CA ALA A 232 -20.61 -35.13 17.09
C ALA A 232 -20.12 -35.13 18.56
N VAL A 233 -20.74 -34.30 19.41
CA VAL A 233 -20.45 -34.22 20.84
C VAL A 233 -20.84 -35.50 21.59
N ASP A 234 -21.94 -36.14 21.17
CA ASP A 234 -22.37 -37.42 21.80
C ASP A 234 -21.52 -38.62 21.36
N LYS A 235 -20.95 -38.60 20.15
CA LYS A 235 -19.97 -39.64 19.73
C LYS A 235 -18.64 -39.54 20.47
N GLU A 236 -18.13 -38.33 20.75
CA GLU A 236 -16.91 -38.20 21.59
C GLU A 236 -17.12 -38.60 23.05
N LYS A 237 -18.37 -38.57 23.55
CA LYS A 237 -18.72 -39.06 24.88
C LYS A 237 -18.88 -40.59 24.96
N ALA A 238 -19.25 -41.22 23.84
CA ALA A 238 -19.43 -42.69 23.80
C ALA A 238 -18.11 -43.47 23.68
N ASP A 239 -17.06 -42.87 23.10
CA ASP A 239 -15.73 -43.51 22.97
C ASP A 239 -14.82 -43.33 24.21
N SER A 240 -15.25 -42.54 25.23
CA SER A 240 -14.46 -42.29 26.45
C SER A 240 -14.78 -43.19 27.65
N ASP A 241 -15.70 -44.18 27.51
CA ASP A 241 -16.15 -45.00 28.62
C ASP A 241 -15.54 -46.43 28.68
N SER A 242 -14.40 -46.65 28.08
CA SER A 242 -13.67 -47.90 28.22
C SER A 242 -12.15 -47.68 28.40
N THR A 243 -11.75 -47.22 29.59
CA THR A 243 -10.57 -47.74 30.32
C THR A 243 -10.44 -47.08 31.70
N SER A 244 -10.44 -47.97 32.70
CA SER A 244 -10.45 -47.68 34.12
C SER A 244 -9.15 -47.12 34.71
N ASP A 245 -9.33 -46.34 35.78
CA ASP A 245 -8.53 -46.16 36.98
C ASP A 245 -7.10 -45.58 36.92
N LYS A 246 -6.97 -44.33 37.34
CA LYS A 246 -6.28 -43.95 38.59
C LYS A 246 -6.24 -42.44 38.86
N GLU A 247 -6.64 -42.15 40.09
CA GLU A 247 -6.59 -40.92 40.86
C GLU A 247 -5.51 -39.91 40.55
N THR A 248 -5.84 -38.60 40.44
CA THR A 248 -5.53 -37.62 41.50
C THR A 248 -6.14 -36.24 41.18
N ASN A 249 -6.60 -35.61 42.27
CA ASN A 249 -7.21 -34.30 42.37
C ASN A 249 -6.49 -33.13 41.66
N ALA A 250 -7.21 -32.30 40.92
CA ALA A 250 -7.13 -30.82 41.05
C ALA A 250 -8.15 -30.09 40.15
N ALA A 251 -9.01 -29.33 40.80
CA ALA A 251 -9.64 -28.08 40.38
C ALA A 251 -10.37 -28.00 39.02
N LYS A 252 -11.71 -28.03 39.12
CA LYS A 252 -12.66 -27.44 38.18
C LYS A 252 -12.21 -26.07 37.64
N LYS A 253 -11.90 -25.99 36.35
CA LYS A 253 -11.99 -24.74 35.58
C LYS A 253 -12.74 -25.02 34.29
N THR A 254 -13.91 -24.35 34.17
CA THR A 254 -14.77 -24.27 33.02
C THR A 254 -13.97 -24.07 31.73
N GLY A 255 -13.91 -25.12 30.90
CA GLY A 255 -13.25 -25.08 29.60
C GLY A 255 -14.09 -24.35 28.56
N LYS A 256 -13.89 -23.04 28.41
CA LYS A 256 -14.12 -22.37 27.13
C LYS A 256 -13.00 -22.81 26.20
N THR A 257 -13.31 -23.67 25.24
CA THR A 257 -12.43 -23.99 24.11
C THR A 257 -12.07 -22.69 23.39
N LYS A 258 -10.92 -22.13 23.74
CA LYS A 258 -10.28 -21.06 22.97
C LYS A 258 -9.77 -21.73 21.67
N ARG A 259 -10.55 -21.63 20.57
CA ARG A 259 -9.97 -21.79 19.24
C ARG A 259 -8.73 -20.93 19.18
N ALA A 260 -7.57 -21.56 19.04
CA ALA A 260 -6.28 -20.85 18.92
C ALA A 260 -6.39 -19.87 17.76
N ARG A 261 -6.32 -18.58 18.09
CA ARG A 261 -6.26 -17.50 17.09
C ARG A 261 -4.91 -17.61 16.40
N GLU A 262 -4.84 -18.31 15.27
CA GLU A 262 -3.67 -18.28 14.41
C GLU A 262 -3.49 -16.85 13.89
N LYS A 263 -2.46 -16.18 14.39
CA LYS A 263 -2.07 -14.86 13.90
C LYS A 263 -1.30 -15.06 12.60
N ALA A 264 -1.86 -14.60 11.49
CA ALA A 264 -1.12 -14.47 10.24
C ALA A 264 0.05 -13.50 10.46
N LYS A 265 1.29 -14.03 10.55
CA LYS A 265 2.51 -13.24 10.67
C LYS A 265 3.41 -13.53 9.48
N MET A 266 3.58 -12.55 8.63
CA MET A 266 4.63 -12.57 7.61
C MET A 266 5.96 -12.19 8.28
N SER A 267 6.99 -13.02 8.15
CA SER A 267 8.31 -12.70 8.68
C SER A 267 8.87 -11.46 7.98
N PRO A 268 9.39 -10.46 8.70
CA PRO A 268 9.99 -9.26 8.10
C PRO A 268 11.13 -9.59 7.14
N PHE A 269 11.86 -10.68 7.38
CA PHE A 269 12.91 -11.17 6.49
C PHE A 269 12.35 -11.67 5.16
N THR A 270 11.17 -12.32 5.15
CA THR A 270 10.49 -12.77 3.94
C THR A 270 9.99 -11.57 3.12
N ALA A 271 9.45 -10.53 3.77
CA ALA A 271 9.02 -9.30 3.12
C ALA A 271 10.21 -8.56 2.48
N PHE A 272 11.34 -8.45 3.20
CA PHE A 272 12.57 -7.85 2.67
C PHE A 272 13.12 -8.63 1.47
N ARG A 273 13.18 -9.95 1.56
CA ARG A 273 13.66 -10.82 0.47
C ARG A 273 12.78 -10.71 -0.79
N LEU A 274 11.46 -10.65 -0.63
CA LEU A 274 10.49 -10.45 -1.72
C LEU A 274 10.68 -9.07 -2.38
N SER A 275 10.84 -8.02 -1.58
CA SER A 275 11.09 -6.66 -2.05
C SER A 275 12.40 -6.58 -2.84
N ALA A 276 13.49 -7.17 -2.32
CA ALA A 276 14.77 -7.24 -2.99
C ALA A 276 14.69 -8.02 -4.33
N GLN A 277 14.01 -9.17 -4.35
CA GLN A 277 13.80 -9.93 -5.58
C GLN A 277 13.01 -9.15 -6.64
N ASN A 278 12.00 -8.37 -6.23
CA ASN A 278 11.23 -7.52 -7.14
C ASN A 278 12.08 -6.39 -7.74
N LEU A 279 13.01 -5.80 -6.97
CA LEU A 279 13.97 -4.81 -7.47
C LEU A 279 14.87 -5.40 -8.55
N PHE A 280 15.38 -6.62 -8.35
CA PHE A 280 16.24 -7.30 -9.33
C PHE A 280 15.51 -7.78 -10.58
N THR A 281 14.17 -7.92 -10.55
CA THR A 281 13.38 -8.35 -11.72
C THR A 281 13.23 -7.22 -12.74
N LYS A 282 13.20 -5.96 -12.29
CA LYS A 282 13.07 -4.77 -13.16
C LYS A 282 14.40 -4.02 -13.28
N LYS A 283 15.48 -4.73 -13.62
CA LYS A 283 16.86 -4.22 -13.64
C LYS A 283 17.04 -2.88 -14.34
N ALA A 284 16.46 -2.70 -15.53
CA ALA A 284 16.59 -1.45 -16.28
C ALA A 284 15.99 -0.24 -15.54
N ARG A 285 14.81 -0.39 -14.94
CA ARG A 285 14.17 0.70 -14.19
C ARG A 285 14.93 1.01 -12.91
N THR A 286 15.38 -0.02 -12.19
CA THR A 286 16.15 0.15 -10.94
C THR A 286 17.48 0.84 -11.20
N ILE A 287 18.20 0.46 -12.27
CA ILE A 287 19.44 1.12 -12.67
C ILE A 287 19.17 2.59 -13.04
N MET A 288 18.15 2.87 -13.85
CA MET A 288 17.80 4.24 -14.23
C MET A 288 17.51 5.14 -13.02
N THR A 289 16.69 4.66 -12.08
CA THR A 289 16.36 5.42 -10.87
C THR A 289 17.56 5.59 -9.94
N SER A 290 18.43 4.59 -9.82
CA SER A 290 19.66 4.67 -9.03
C SER A 290 20.66 5.67 -9.63
N VAL A 291 20.85 5.67 -10.96
CA VAL A 291 21.70 6.63 -11.66
C VAL A 291 21.17 8.05 -11.49
N ALA A 292 19.87 8.27 -11.67
CA ALA A 292 19.26 9.60 -11.45
C ALA A 292 19.46 10.09 -10.00
N GLY A 293 19.27 9.23 -9.01
CA GLY A 293 19.54 9.55 -7.60
C GLY A 293 21.01 9.85 -7.32
N ALA A 294 21.93 9.06 -7.90
CA ALA A 294 23.38 9.27 -7.76
C ALA A 294 23.83 10.61 -8.33
N ILE A 295 23.31 11.01 -9.50
CA ILE A 295 23.61 12.32 -10.11
C ILE A 295 23.17 13.45 -9.18
N GLY A 296 21.99 13.36 -8.55
CA GLY A 296 21.51 14.34 -7.59
C GLY A 296 22.43 14.49 -6.38
N ILE A 297 22.86 13.37 -5.79
CA ILE A 297 23.77 13.36 -4.63
C ILE A 297 25.14 13.91 -5.01
N ILE A 298 25.69 13.51 -6.17
CA ILE A 298 26.97 14.03 -6.66
C ILE A 298 26.88 15.55 -6.88
N GLY A 299 25.80 16.05 -7.48
CA GLY A 299 25.59 17.49 -7.68
C GLY A 299 25.59 18.29 -6.36
N VAL A 300 24.83 17.83 -5.37
CA VAL A 300 24.78 18.47 -4.05
C VAL A 300 26.16 18.41 -3.35
N SER A 301 26.83 17.26 -3.41
CA SER A 301 28.15 17.08 -2.80
C SER A 301 29.21 17.98 -3.45
N LEU A 302 29.17 18.17 -4.76
CA LEU A 302 30.09 19.04 -5.48
C LEU A 302 29.87 20.51 -5.11
N VAL A 303 28.62 20.97 -5.02
CA VAL A 303 28.30 22.35 -4.57
C VAL A 303 28.78 22.59 -3.15
N LEU A 304 28.56 21.64 -2.24
CA LEU A 304 29.01 21.75 -0.84
C LEU A 304 30.54 21.75 -0.75
N ALA A 305 31.21 20.86 -1.47
CA ALA A 305 32.67 20.81 -1.50
C ALA A 305 33.28 22.09 -2.06
N MET A 306 32.72 22.64 -3.15
CA MET A 306 33.17 23.92 -3.72
C MET A 306 32.94 25.07 -2.75
N SER A 307 31.79 25.14 -2.09
CA SER A 307 31.48 26.15 -1.08
C SER A 307 32.46 26.10 0.10
N PHE A 308 32.76 24.89 0.58
CA PHE A 308 33.75 24.71 1.67
C PHE A 308 35.17 25.06 1.22
N GLY A 309 35.56 24.64 0.01
CA GLY A 309 36.86 24.96 -0.55
C GLY A 309 37.09 26.47 -0.73
N VAL A 310 36.08 27.21 -1.25
CA VAL A 310 36.17 28.65 -1.41
C VAL A 310 36.27 29.36 -0.04
N ARG A 311 35.49 28.93 0.95
CA ARG A 311 35.60 29.49 2.33
C ARG A 311 36.99 29.26 2.93
N THR A 312 37.53 28.05 2.79
CA THR A 312 38.86 27.72 3.31
C THR A 312 39.95 28.55 2.60
N TYR A 313 39.85 28.73 1.27
CA TYR A 313 40.74 29.55 0.50
C TYR A 313 40.70 31.03 0.91
N ILE A 314 39.49 31.59 1.09
CA ILE A 314 39.30 32.99 1.55
C ILE A 314 39.92 33.19 2.95
N ASN A 315 39.64 32.24 3.86
CA ASN A 315 40.21 32.33 5.23
C ASN A 315 41.75 32.20 5.22
N SER A 316 42.33 31.35 4.41
CA SER A 316 43.76 31.24 4.24
C SER A 316 44.35 32.54 3.71
N MET A 317 43.73 33.12 2.65
CA MET A 317 44.17 34.38 2.06
C MET A 317 44.08 35.55 3.02
N GLN A 318 43.02 35.63 3.85
CA GLN A 318 42.88 36.62 4.91
C GLN A 318 43.95 36.45 5.97
N ASN A 319 44.20 35.24 6.41
CA ASN A 319 45.28 34.99 7.41
C ASN A 319 46.66 35.33 6.85
N ASP A 320 46.96 35.03 5.60
CA ASP A 320 48.20 35.38 4.96
C ASP A 320 48.37 36.90 4.82
N MET A 321 47.31 37.63 4.49
CA MET A 321 47.31 39.10 4.45
C MET A 321 47.48 39.72 5.82
N LEU A 322 46.85 39.17 6.84
CA LEU A 322 46.98 39.69 8.22
C LEU A 322 48.36 39.39 8.81
N SER A 323 48.91 38.20 8.54
CA SER A 323 50.24 37.83 9.05
C SER A 323 51.41 38.55 8.36
N GLY A 324 51.20 39.03 7.12
CA GLY A 324 52.19 39.77 6.34
C GLY A 324 52.14 41.30 6.50
N SER A 325 51.08 41.83 7.12
CA SER A 325 50.92 43.27 7.31
C SER A 325 51.57 43.71 8.65
N PRO A 326 52.58 44.56 8.65
CA PRO A 326 53.11 45.10 9.90
C PRO A 326 52.01 45.93 10.62
N ILE A 327 51.88 45.76 11.90
CA ILE A 327 51.04 46.63 12.74
C ILE A 327 51.68 48.00 12.73
N MET A 328 51.13 48.93 11.96
CA MET A 328 51.55 50.33 11.99
C MET A 328 50.73 51.05 13.05
N VAL A 329 51.42 51.51 14.10
CA VAL A 329 50.86 52.39 15.12
C VAL A 329 51.08 53.79 14.60
N GLN A 330 50.03 54.49 14.20
CA GLN A 330 50.06 55.87 13.74
C GLN A 330 49.56 56.79 14.86
N GLU A 331 50.22 57.91 15.02
CA GLU A 331 49.86 58.95 15.98
C GLU A 331 48.52 59.63 15.63
N THR A 332 48.13 59.57 14.37
CA THR A 332 46.85 60.08 13.88
C THR A 332 46.07 59.04 13.13
N ALA A 333 44.80 58.81 13.49
CA ALA A 333 43.92 57.88 12.80
C ALA A 333 42.69 58.63 12.24
N PHE A 334 42.21 58.20 11.07
CA PHE A 334 40.97 58.68 10.50
C PHE A 334 39.76 57.94 11.10
N ASP A 335 38.79 58.63 11.61
CA ASP A 335 37.56 58.06 12.07
C ASP A 335 36.62 57.80 10.89
N MET A 336 36.68 56.55 10.38
CA MET A 336 35.79 56.12 9.28
C MET A 336 34.29 56.05 9.67
N SER A 337 33.97 55.96 10.95
CA SER A 337 32.60 55.93 11.43
C SER A 337 31.95 57.33 11.36
N ALA A 338 32.74 58.35 11.64
CA ALA A 338 32.30 59.74 11.47
C ALA A 338 32.10 60.10 9.99
N LEU A 339 32.93 59.52 9.10
CA LEU A 339 32.76 59.72 7.63
C LEU A 339 31.47 59.10 7.09
N LEU A 340 31.09 57.92 7.61
CA LEU A 340 29.84 57.23 7.23
C LEU A 340 28.60 57.95 7.81
N GLN A 341 28.69 58.63 8.94
CA GLN A 341 27.59 59.41 9.49
C GLN A 341 27.33 60.70 8.68
N VAL A 342 28.37 61.33 8.15
CA VAL A 342 28.24 62.52 7.32
C VAL A 342 27.58 62.20 5.98
N THR A 343 27.72 60.98 5.46
CA THR A 343 27.05 60.57 4.22
C THR A 343 25.61 60.11 4.45
N SER A 344 25.19 59.81 5.68
CA SER A 344 23.83 59.37 5.98
C SER A 344 22.85 60.47 6.36
N THR A 345 23.33 61.67 6.73
CA THR A 345 22.51 62.86 6.91
C THR A 345 22.29 63.53 5.55
N GLY A 346 21.28 62.96 4.82
CA GLY A 346 20.87 63.47 3.51
C GLY A 346 20.16 64.82 3.61
N GLU A 347 20.93 65.89 3.85
CA GLU A 347 20.43 67.22 3.46
C GLU A 347 20.40 67.26 1.91
N LYS A 348 19.21 67.30 1.38
CA LYS A 348 18.98 67.62 -0.02
C LYS A 348 19.60 68.97 -0.35
N LEU A 349 20.69 68.94 -1.11
CA LEU A 349 21.18 70.13 -1.80
C LEU A 349 20.05 70.60 -2.71
N GLU A 350 19.34 71.68 -2.31
CA GLU A 350 18.50 72.45 -3.22
C GLU A 350 19.42 73.07 -4.26
N VAL A 351 19.47 72.46 -5.41
CA VAL A 351 20.05 73.05 -6.60
C VAL A 351 19.08 74.13 -7.07
N ILE A 352 19.35 75.39 -6.70
CA ILE A 352 18.66 76.53 -7.28
C ILE A 352 19.15 76.62 -8.74
N GLN A 353 18.38 76.08 -9.61
CA GLN A 353 18.52 76.30 -11.06
C GLN A 353 17.88 77.60 -11.41
N GLU A 354 18.59 78.71 -11.35
CA GLU A 354 18.28 79.90 -12.11
C GLU A 354 19.32 80.05 -13.20
N ALA A 355 18.79 80.03 -14.44
CA ALA A 355 19.40 80.51 -15.65
C ALA A 355 20.88 80.21 -15.90
N GLY A 356 21.21 78.97 -16.21
CA GLY A 356 22.36 78.63 -17.03
C GLY A 356 23.78 78.80 -16.48
N TYR A 357 23.95 79.16 -15.22
CA TYR A 357 25.24 79.36 -14.55
C TYR A 357 25.35 78.55 -13.26
N VAL A 358 26.42 77.73 -13.18
CA VAL A 358 26.79 77.02 -11.97
C VAL A 358 27.50 78.06 -11.08
N ASN A 359 26.97 78.33 -9.87
CA ASN A 359 27.62 79.23 -8.95
C ASN A 359 28.80 78.47 -8.26
N VAL A 360 30.01 78.73 -8.81
CA VAL A 360 31.26 78.13 -8.41
C VAL A 360 31.64 78.51 -6.93
N ASN A 361 31.19 79.65 -6.47
CA ASN A 361 31.47 80.10 -5.10
C ASN A 361 30.82 79.25 -4.03
N SER A 362 29.60 78.76 -4.25
CA SER A 362 28.93 77.85 -3.29
C SER A 362 29.58 76.46 -3.20
N MET A 363 30.20 76.05 -4.30
CA MET A 363 30.95 74.81 -4.35
C MET A 363 32.28 74.92 -3.61
N ILE A 364 32.95 76.08 -3.72
CA ILE A 364 34.18 76.35 -3.01
C ILE A 364 33.96 76.59 -1.50
N GLU A 365 32.91 77.27 -1.10
CA GLU A 365 32.51 77.44 0.31
C GLU A 365 32.17 76.12 0.94
N ASN A 366 31.45 75.26 0.25
CA ASN A 366 31.18 73.91 0.73
C ASN A 366 32.42 72.99 0.83
N LEU A 367 33.38 73.16 -0.09
CA LEU A 367 34.68 72.48 0.00
C LEU A 367 35.52 73.02 1.17
N ILE A 368 35.52 74.32 1.42
CA ILE A 368 36.24 74.94 2.55
C ILE A 368 35.56 74.55 3.87
N ALA A 369 34.24 74.51 3.95
CA ALA A 369 33.51 74.03 5.13
C ALA A 369 33.83 72.53 5.38
N LYS A 370 33.88 71.71 4.36
CA LYS A 370 34.28 70.32 4.48
C LYS A 370 35.73 70.15 4.85
N SER A 371 36.66 71.02 4.42
CA SER A 371 38.06 70.93 4.84
C SER A 371 38.26 71.27 6.30
N LYS A 372 37.49 72.23 6.86
CA LYS A 372 37.49 72.51 8.35
C LYS A 372 36.90 71.38 9.14
N THR A 373 35.95 70.63 8.56
CA THR A 373 35.39 69.46 9.18
C THR A 373 36.36 68.25 9.14
N ALA A 374 37.27 68.24 8.17
CA ALA A 374 38.30 67.22 8.07
C ALA A 374 39.32 67.20 9.21
N GLU A 375 39.59 68.37 9.81
CA GLU A 375 40.44 68.45 11.03
C GLU A 375 39.73 67.83 12.26
N SER A 376 38.42 67.81 12.30
CA SER A 376 37.66 67.15 13.37
C SER A 376 37.49 65.65 13.19
N LEU A 377 37.88 65.10 12.03
CA LEU A 377 37.90 63.67 11.73
C LEU A 377 39.22 62.97 12.05
N MET A 378 40.21 63.73 12.55
CA MET A 378 41.48 63.19 12.99
C MET A 378 41.42 62.93 14.51
N ILE A 379 41.58 61.69 14.90
CA ILE A 379 41.75 61.31 16.29
C ILE A 379 43.23 61.22 16.58
N ASN A 380 43.73 62.07 17.45
CA ASN A 380 45.11 62.01 17.97
C ASN A 380 45.21 60.92 19.02
N ASN A 381 45.97 59.89 18.76
CA ASN A 381 46.28 58.83 19.71
C ASN A 381 47.43 59.27 20.62
N THR A 382 47.18 59.33 21.90
CA THR A 382 48.31 59.51 22.90
C THR A 382 48.85 58.12 23.20
N ILE A 383 49.96 57.80 22.58
CA ILE A 383 50.69 56.57 22.86
C ILE A 383 51.46 56.79 24.13
N THR A 384 51.08 56.14 25.24
CA THR A 384 51.78 56.16 26.52
C THR A 384 52.80 55.04 26.53
N GLN A 385 53.88 55.20 27.34
CA GLN A 385 54.99 54.24 27.45
C GLN A 385 54.53 52.82 27.84
N ASP A 386 53.34 52.67 28.48
CA ASP A 386 52.76 51.41 28.89
C ASP A 386 52.22 50.59 27.67
N TYR A 387 52.22 51.15 26.45
CA TYR A 387 51.79 50.48 25.20
C TYR A 387 52.99 49.88 24.42
N VAL A 388 54.25 50.16 24.85
CA VAL A 388 55.46 49.78 24.15
C VAL A 388 56.19 48.63 24.84
N ASP A 389 55.89 48.37 26.10
CA ASP A 389 56.36 47.21 26.91
C ASP A 389 55.36 46.02 26.74
#